data_11c458f6d3096f97dcb9fdaed5e53316
#
_entry.id   11c458f6d3096f97dcb9fdaed5e53316
#
_cell.length_a   1.000
_cell.length_b   1.000
_cell.length_c   1.000
_cell.angle_alpha   90.00
_cell.angle_beta   90.00
_cell.angle_gamma   90.00
#
_symmetry.space_group_name_H-M   'P 1'
#
loop_
_entity.id
_entity.type
_entity.pdbx_description
1 polymer ?
#
loop_
_entity_poly.entity_id
_entity_poly.type
_entity_poly.pdbx_seq_one_letter_code
_entity_poly.pdbx_strand_id
1 'polypeptide(L)'
;SWYPDYILFPKTSSYLFYKTIPLYDCHFSFNFANAEELKKCGAKLSLFLPCAADLDFHRPVSMSAEEKKYFGSNIAFVGTYAQEKRLEYLERLCHDGYDIKIWGNGWNRCPKNMCLVGSGKIQFRQVLGDEMSKVFNASKIVLAFVRQHNSETLACRTYEIPACGGFLLHERTAKTGEVFREGVEAEFFSSYEEMQKKIDIYLADDRLRHKVADAGRAKIVSGGHLFKDMVVVIVRVFDALQGVK
;
A
#
# COMPACT_ATOMS: atom_id res chain seq x y z
N SER A 1 -22.33 -1.18 2.61
CA SER A 1 -21.21 -2.14 2.63
C SER A 1 -19.91 -1.48 2.19
N TRP A 2 -18.76 -2.08 2.53
CA TRP A 2 -17.43 -1.59 2.17
C TRP A 2 -16.55 -2.76 1.68
N TYR A 3 -16.04 -2.67 0.44
CA TYR A 3 -15.30 -3.74 -0.22
C TYR A 3 -13.84 -3.36 -0.46
N PRO A 4 -12.88 -4.16 0.01
CA PRO A 4 -11.46 -3.92 -0.24
C PRO A 4 -10.97 -4.44 -1.60
N ASP A 5 -11.56 -5.55 -2.12
CA ASP A 5 -11.09 -6.24 -3.32
C ASP A 5 -11.95 -5.94 -4.55
N TYR A 6 -11.42 -6.27 -5.73
CA TYR A 6 -12.15 -6.15 -7.00
C TYR A 6 -13.27 -7.18 -7.08
N ILE A 7 -14.52 -6.73 -7.26
CA ILE A 7 -15.73 -7.56 -7.15
C ILE A 7 -15.88 -8.58 -8.27
N LEU A 8 -15.28 -8.34 -9.44
CA LEU A 8 -15.34 -9.30 -10.55
C LEU A 8 -14.26 -10.39 -10.45
N PHE A 9 -13.42 -10.37 -9.43
CA PHE A 9 -12.43 -11.41 -9.23
C PHE A 9 -13.12 -12.69 -8.72
N PRO A 10 -13.01 -13.83 -9.43
CA PRO A 10 -13.82 -15.03 -9.14
C PRO A 10 -13.67 -15.59 -7.72
N LYS A 11 -12.55 -15.28 -7.02
CA LYS A 11 -12.31 -15.74 -5.66
C LYS A 11 -12.95 -14.83 -4.59
N THR A 12 -13.38 -13.63 -4.95
CA THR A 12 -13.95 -12.64 -4.01
C THR A 12 -15.44 -12.43 -4.18
N SER A 13 -16.04 -13.03 -5.20
CA SER A 13 -17.46 -12.89 -5.52
C SER A 13 -18.17 -14.23 -5.63
N SER A 14 -19.45 -14.26 -5.30
CA SER A 14 -20.33 -15.42 -5.41
C SER A 14 -21.68 -15.00 -5.95
N TYR A 15 -22.50 -15.97 -6.39
CA TYR A 15 -23.88 -15.70 -6.80
C TYR A 15 -24.67 -14.95 -5.71
N LEU A 16 -24.54 -15.36 -4.46
CA LEU A 16 -25.20 -14.69 -3.32
C LEU A 16 -24.71 -13.25 -3.16
N PHE A 17 -23.41 -13.02 -3.32
CA PHE A 17 -22.84 -11.68 -3.28
C PHE A 17 -23.55 -10.75 -4.28
N TYR A 18 -23.67 -11.15 -5.55
CA TYR A 18 -24.35 -10.34 -6.57
C TYR A 18 -25.83 -10.11 -6.24
N LYS A 19 -26.51 -11.09 -5.68
CA LYS A 19 -27.92 -10.95 -5.26
C LYS A 19 -28.12 -9.98 -4.10
N THR A 20 -27.11 -9.76 -3.27
CA THR A 20 -27.18 -8.83 -2.14
C THR A 20 -26.89 -7.39 -2.53
N ILE A 21 -26.22 -7.13 -3.66
CA ILE A 21 -25.85 -5.78 -4.08
C ILE A 21 -27.04 -4.82 -4.07
N PRO A 22 -28.22 -5.12 -4.65
CA PRO A 22 -29.36 -4.19 -4.67
C PRO A 22 -30.01 -3.95 -3.29
N LEU A 23 -29.69 -4.76 -2.29
CA LEU A 23 -30.28 -4.68 -0.95
C LEU A 23 -29.66 -3.58 -0.08
N TYR A 24 -28.48 -3.12 -0.42
CA TYR A 24 -27.78 -2.05 0.30
C TYR A 24 -28.10 -0.68 -0.29
N ASP A 25 -28.21 0.33 0.56
CA ASP A 25 -28.46 1.72 0.12
C ASP A 25 -27.19 2.34 -0.46
N CYS A 26 -26.01 1.97 0.07
CA CYS A 26 -24.73 2.44 -0.44
C CYS A 26 -23.64 1.36 -0.35
N HIS A 27 -22.77 1.34 -1.35
CA HIS A 27 -21.55 0.56 -1.39
C HIS A 27 -20.34 1.49 -1.42
N PHE A 28 -19.35 1.20 -0.59
CA PHE A 28 -18.03 1.82 -0.63
C PHE A 28 -17.01 0.80 -1.11
N SER A 29 -16.06 1.20 -1.92
CA SER A 29 -14.97 0.33 -2.38
C SER A 29 -13.64 1.05 -2.38
N PHE A 30 -12.58 0.35 -1.95
CA PHE A 30 -11.19 0.79 -2.09
C PHE A 30 -10.71 0.77 -3.54
N ASN A 31 -11.38 0.01 -4.39
CA ASN A 31 -11.04 -0.12 -5.79
C ASN A 31 -11.94 0.79 -6.62
N PHE A 32 -11.32 1.72 -7.35
CA PHE A 32 -12.06 2.70 -8.15
C PHE A 32 -12.93 2.03 -9.23
N ALA A 33 -12.44 0.97 -9.87
CA ALA A 33 -13.19 0.26 -10.90
C ALA A 33 -14.48 -0.40 -10.36
N ASN A 34 -14.51 -0.78 -9.09
CA ASN A 34 -15.69 -1.37 -8.48
C ASN A 34 -16.91 -0.42 -8.46
N ALA A 35 -16.71 0.88 -8.39
CA ALA A 35 -17.82 1.83 -8.30
C ALA A 35 -18.75 1.70 -9.52
N GLU A 36 -18.19 1.57 -10.71
CA GLU A 36 -18.98 1.39 -11.93
C GLU A 36 -19.54 -0.04 -12.07
N GLU A 37 -18.75 -1.04 -11.70
CA GLU A 37 -19.20 -2.43 -11.77
C GLU A 37 -20.34 -2.72 -10.79
N LEU A 38 -20.29 -2.18 -9.57
CA LEU A 38 -21.39 -2.29 -8.61
C LEU A 38 -22.68 -1.67 -9.14
N LYS A 39 -22.61 -0.52 -9.83
CA LYS A 39 -23.79 0.07 -10.48
C LYS A 39 -24.40 -0.84 -11.54
N LYS A 40 -23.54 -1.46 -12.40
CA LYS A 40 -24.01 -2.44 -13.40
C LYS A 40 -24.66 -3.66 -12.76
N CYS A 41 -24.25 -4.02 -11.55
CA CYS A 41 -24.82 -5.11 -10.76
C CYS A 41 -26.05 -4.70 -9.93
N GLY A 42 -26.57 -3.48 -10.10
CA GLY A 42 -27.81 -3.02 -9.46
C GLY A 42 -27.61 -2.28 -8.13
N ALA A 43 -26.42 -1.78 -7.83
CA ALA A 43 -26.20 -0.94 -6.67
C ALA A 43 -26.95 0.40 -6.80
N LYS A 44 -27.71 0.79 -5.78
CA LYS A 44 -28.42 2.09 -5.71
C LYS A 44 -27.43 3.26 -5.71
N LEU A 45 -26.39 3.15 -4.90
CA LEU A 45 -25.28 4.11 -4.82
C LEU A 45 -23.96 3.34 -4.65
N SER A 46 -22.95 3.74 -5.39
CA SER A 46 -21.60 3.19 -5.24
C SER A 46 -20.56 4.30 -5.30
N LEU A 47 -19.69 4.35 -4.29
CA LEU A 47 -18.70 5.39 -4.09
C LEU A 47 -17.31 4.77 -3.91
N PHE A 48 -16.31 5.42 -4.51
CA PHE A 48 -14.92 5.13 -4.18
C PHE A 48 -14.60 5.74 -2.81
N LEU A 49 -14.11 4.90 -1.91
CA LEU A 49 -13.60 5.31 -0.60
C LEU A 49 -12.23 4.65 -0.42
N PRO A 50 -11.13 5.39 -0.53
CA PRO A 50 -9.79 4.81 -0.51
C PRO A 50 -9.49 4.10 0.81
N CYS A 51 -8.46 3.26 0.82
CA CYS A 51 -7.82 2.82 2.05
C CYS A 51 -7.26 4.03 2.80
N ALA A 52 -6.97 3.89 4.07
CA ALA A 52 -6.51 4.97 4.92
C ALA A 52 -5.49 4.44 5.95
N ALA A 53 -4.85 5.33 6.68
CA ALA A 53 -4.00 4.98 7.80
C ALA A 53 -4.75 5.05 9.13
N ASP A 54 -4.29 4.27 10.11
CA ASP A 54 -4.69 4.34 11.50
C ASP A 54 -3.47 4.68 12.35
N LEU A 55 -3.48 5.83 13.02
CA LEU A 55 -2.31 6.30 13.78
C LEU A 55 -2.06 5.53 15.09
N ASP A 56 -2.98 4.71 15.55
CA ASP A 56 -2.75 3.81 16.67
C ASP A 56 -1.80 2.67 16.28
N PHE A 57 -1.84 2.26 15.00
CA PHE A 57 -1.00 1.20 14.42
C PHE A 57 0.09 1.73 13.50
N HIS A 58 -0.23 2.70 12.63
CA HIS A 58 0.67 3.23 11.61
C HIS A 58 1.32 4.52 12.11
N ARG A 59 2.37 4.39 12.89
CA ARG A 59 3.08 5.51 13.56
C ARG A 59 4.57 5.23 13.66
N PRO A 60 5.38 6.27 13.84
CA PRO A 60 6.77 6.08 14.24
C PRO A 60 6.85 5.33 15.59
N VAL A 61 7.76 4.36 15.68
CA VAL A 61 7.95 3.54 16.88
C VAL A 61 9.41 3.57 17.32
N SER A 62 9.62 3.57 18.64
CA SER A 62 10.97 3.45 19.21
C SER A 62 11.47 2.01 19.02
N MET A 63 12.76 1.87 18.74
CA MET A 63 13.41 0.57 18.52
C MET A 63 14.77 0.52 19.20
N SER A 64 15.12 -0.66 19.76
CA SER A 64 16.48 -0.95 20.20
C SER A 64 17.44 -1.05 19.00
N ALA A 65 18.74 -1.09 19.26
CA ALA A 65 19.75 -1.26 18.21
C ALA A 65 19.59 -2.62 17.50
N GLU A 66 19.26 -3.67 18.26
CA GLU A 66 19.00 -5.02 17.75
C GLU A 66 17.77 -5.05 16.85
N GLU A 67 16.68 -4.39 17.26
CA GLU A 67 15.47 -4.27 16.47
C GLU A 67 15.70 -3.50 15.16
N LYS A 68 16.44 -2.39 15.21
CA LYS A 68 16.83 -1.64 13.99
C LYS A 68 17.61 -2.52 13.03
N LYS A 69 18.55 -3.32 13.52
CA LYS A 69 19.33 -4.26 12.70
C LYS A 69 18.45 -5.39 12.14
N TYR A 70 17.52 -5.92 12.95
CA TYR A 70 16.64 -7.01 12.54
C TYR A 70 15.61 -6.57 11.51
N PHE A 71 14.88 -5.48 11.76
CA PHE A 71 13.80 -5.00 10.88
C PHE A 71 14.31 -4.17 9.72
N GLY A 72 15.44 -3.47 9.86
CA GLY A 72 15.96 -2.52 8.89
C GLY A 72 16.69 -3.14 7.71
N SER A 73 16.68 -2.41 6.61
CA SER A 73 17.44 -2.66 5.37
C SER A 73 17.55 -1.35 4.57
N ASN A 74 18.36 -1.33 3.53
CA ASN A 74 18.32 -0.19 2.61
C ASN A 74 16.98 -0.11 1.89
N ILE A 75 16.43 -1.26 1.49
CA ILE A 75 15.14 -1.35 0.80
C ILE A 75 14.28 -2.38 1.52
N ALA A 76 13.01 -2.04 1.82
CA ALA A 76 12.04 -2.98 2.33
C ALA A 76 10.85 -3.14 1.37
N PHE A 77 10.32 -4.35 1.33
CA PHE A 77 9.01 -4.63 0.76
C PHE A 77 8.17 -5.43 1.75
N VAL A 78 6.96 -4.96 2.03
CA VAL A 78 6.00 -5.65 2.90
C VAL A 78 4.74 -5.98 2.12
N GLY A 79 4.58 -7.23 1.73
CA GLY A 79 3.43 -7.68 0.95
C GLY A 79 3.39 -9.19 0.73
N THR A 80 2.21 -9.70 0.42
CA THR A 80 2.00 -11.12 0.10
C THR A 80 2.66 -11.47 -1.24
N TYR A 81 3.23 -12.67 -1.33
CA TYR A 81 3.77 -13.17 -2.60
C TYR A 81 2.70 -13.17 -3.71
N ALA A 82 3.09 -12.69 -4.88
CA ALA A 82 2.33 -12.85 -6.11
C ALA A 82 3.27 -12.90 -7.30
N GLN A 83 2.93 -13.73 -8.27
CA GLN A 83 3.67 -13.87 -9.52
C GLN A 83 3.21 -12.78 -10.50
N GLU A 84 3.66 -11.56 -10.23
CA GLU A 84 3.34 -10.32 -10.95
C GLU A 84 4.63 -9.52 -11.20
N LYS A 85 4.56 -8.42 -11.93
CA LYS A 85 5.65 -7.48 -12.23
C LYS A 85 6.53 -7.15 -10.99
N ARG A 86 5.92 -7.01 -9.81
CA ARG A 86 6.67 -6.74 -8.58
C ARG A 86 7.69 -7.83 -8.23
N LEU A 87 7.39 -9.11 -8.52
CA LEU A 87 8.34 -10.20 -8.28
C LEU A 87 9.58 -10.05 -9.17
N GLU A 88 9.39 -9.72 -10.43
CA GLU A 88 10.49 -9.45 -11.37
C GLU A 88 11.38 -8.30 -10.89
N TYR A 89 10.77 -7.20 -10.43
CA TYR A 89 11.51 -6.03 -9.94
C TYR A 89 12.31 -6.32 -8.67
N LEU A 90 11.71 -7.05 -7.73
CA LEU A 90 12.39 -7.46 -6.50
C LEU A 90 13.55 -8.44 -6.78
N GLU A 91 13.36 -9.35 -7.73
CA GLU A 91 14.41 -10.28 -8.18
C GLU A 91 15.57 -9.54 -8.84
N ARG A 92 15.28 -8.58 -9.72
CA ARG A 92 16.30 -7.73 -10.35
C ARG A 92 17.11 -6.93 -9.30
N LEU A 93 16.44 -6.33 -8.30
CA LEU A 93 17.13 -5.65 -7.19
C LEU A 93 18.09 -6.59 -6.44
N CYS A 94 17.70 -7.85 -6.26
CA CYS A 94 18.56 -8.85 -5.65
C CYS A 94 19.79 -9.15 -6.52
N HIS A 95 19.60 -9.33 -7.81
CA HIS A 95 20.70 -9.56 -8.76
C HIS A 95 21.65 -8.37 -8.88
N ASP A 96 21.10 -7.16 -8.82
CA ASP A 96 21.89 -5.92 -8.85
C ASP A 96 22.61 -5.62 -7.50
N GLY A 97 22.47 -6.52 -6.52
CA GLY A 97 23.21 -6.49 -5.26
C GLY A 97 22.65 -5.54 -4.19
N TYR A 98 21.44 -5.02 -4.36
CA TYR A 98 20.86 -4.18 -3.33
C TYR A 98 20.59 -4.92 -2.02
N ASP A 99 20.74 -4.20 -0.90
CA ASP A 99 20.33 -4.67 0.40
C ASP A 99 18.80 -4.49 0.54
N ILE A 100 18.07 -5.59 0.32
CA ILE A 100 16.60 -5.64 0.39
C ILE A 100 16.15 -6.68 1.40
N LYS A 101 15.09 -6.35 2.18
CA LYS A 101 14.34 -7.32 2.99
C LYS A 101 12.88 -7.38 2.55
N ILE A 102 12.38 -8.59 2.40
CA ILE A 102 11.02 -8.88 1.95
C ILE A 102 10.26 -9.59 3.06
N TRP A 103 9.12 -9.00 3.45
CA TRP A 103 8.25 -9.50 4.51
C TRP A 103 6.85 -9.79 3.96
N GLY A 104 6.22 -10.85 4.45
CA GLY A 104 4.83 -11.16 4.10
C GLY A 104 4.56 -12.65 3.94
N ASN A 105 3.31 -12.97 3.63
CA ASN A 105 2.85 -14.33 3.46
C ASN A 105 3.08 -14.87 2.05
N GLY A 106 3.12 -16.21 1.94
CA GLY A 106 3.10 -16.93 0.67
C GLY A 106 4.44 -16.94 -0.07
N TRP A 107 5.50 -16.35 0.46
CA TRP A 107 6.83 -16.33 -0.16
C TRP A 107 7.51 -17.70 -0.23
N ASN A 108 7.02 -18.70 0.52
CA ASN A 108 7.41 -20.10 0.36
C ASN A 108 7.06 -20.70 -1.00
N ARG A 109 6.19 -20.03 -1.78
CA ARG A 109 5.83 -20.41 -3.16
C ARG A 109 6.76 -19.78 -4.21
N CYS A 110 7.66 -18.88 -3.79
CA CYS A 110 8.64 -18.29 -4.69
C CYS A 110 9.55 -19.40 -5.28
N PRO A 111 9.81 -19.40 -6.59
CA PRO A 111 10.66 -20.41 -7.22
C PRO A 111 12.05 -20.49 -6.55
N LYS A 112 12.48 -21.71 -6.23
CA LYS A 112 13.71 -21.94 -5.46
C LYS A 112 14.99 -21.49 -6.18
N ASN A 113 14.94 -21.36 -7.49
CA ASN A 113 16.05 -20.90 -8.33
C ASN A 113 16.20 -19.38 -8.40
N MET A 114 15.32 -18.62 -7.76
CA MET A 114 15.41 -17.17 -7.71
C MET A 114 16.48 -16.70 -6.72
N CYS A 115 17.15 -15.60 -7.05
CA CYS A 115 18.15 -14.93 -6.21
C CYS A 115 17.57 -14.57 -4.83
N LEU A 116 16.36 -14.07 -4.78
CA LEU A 116 15.65 -13.72 -3.55
C LEU A 116 15.59 -14.85 -2.54
N VAL A 117 15.44 -16.09 -2.99
CA VAL A 117 15.34 -17.26 -2.11
C VAL A 117 16.72 -17.66 -1.60
N GLY A 118 17.72 -17.74 -2.51
CA GLY A 118 19.07 -18.18 -2.17
C GLY A 118 19.87 -17.18 -1.35
N SER A 119 19.55 -15.89 -1.41
CA SER A 119 20.31 -14.81 -0.77
C SER A 119 19.82 -14.42 0.64
N GLY A 120 18.79 -15.10 1.18
CA GLY A 120 18.22 -14.77 2.51
C GLY A 120 17.47 -13.43 2.57
N LYS A 121 17.08 -12.86 1.43
CA LYS A 121 16.36 -11.57 1.37
C LYS A 121 14.91 -11.70 1.83
N ILE A 122 14.29 -12.89 1.69
CA ILE A 122 12.94 -13.19 2.13
C ILE A 122 12.94 -13.62 3.59
N GLN A 123 12.17 -12.94 4.43
CA GLN A 123 12.08 -13.24 5.85
C GLN A 123 11.06 -14.35 6.19
N PHE A 124 10.29 -14.84 5.20
CA PHE A 124 9.30 -15.92 5.30
C PHE A 124 8.29 -15.75 6.44
N ARG A 125 8.06 -14.51 6.88
CA ARG A 125 7.08 -14.21 7.91
C ARG A 125 6.32 -12.92 7.61
N GLN A 126 5.09 -12.87 8.09
CA GLN A 126 4.27 -11.67 8.08
C GLN A 126 4.68 -10.76 9.24
N VAL A 127 4.62 -9.45 9.00
CA VAL A 127 4.71 -8.39 10.02
C VAL A 127 3.41 -7.61 10.03
N LEU A 128 2.87 -7.33 11.21
CA LEU A 128 1.61 -6.61 11.44
C LEU A 128 1.80 -5.62 12.59
N GLY A 129 0.93 -4.61 12.68
CA GLY A 129 0.93 -3.63 13.77
C GLY A 129 2.30 -2.98 13.96
N ASP A 130 2.80 -2.95 15.20
CA ASP A 130 4.08 -2.33 15.54
C ASP A 130 5.28 -2.94 14.81
N GLU A 131 5.28 -4.25 14.52
CA GLU A 131 6.38 -4.85 13.74
C GLU A 131 6.43 -4.31 12.30
N MET A 132 5.28 -4.10 11.68
CA MET A 132 5.22 -3.50 10.34
C MET A 132 5.72 -2.05 10.40
N SER A 133 5.32 -1.29 11.41
CA SER A 133 5.83 0.06 11.65
C SER A 133 7.34 0.07 11.88
N LYS A 134 7.90 -0.92 12.60
CA LYS A 134 9.35 -1.09 12.77
C LYS A 134 10.06 -1.32 11.44
N VAL A 135 9.52 -2.17 10.56
CA VAL A 135 10.10 -2.38 9.21
C VAL A 135 10.13 -1.06 8.43
N PHE A 136 9.03 -0.29 8.44
CA PHE A 136 8.95 0.97 7.70
C PHE A 136 9.88 2.05 8.27
N ASN A 137 10.04 2.10 9.60
CA ASN A 137 10.92 3.07 10.26
C ASN A 137 12.41 2.71 10.19
N ALA A 138 12.73 1.42 10.20
CA ALA A 138 14.12 0.96 10.20
C ALA A 138 14.72 0.88 8.79
N SER A 139 13.90 0.89 7.75
CA SER A 139 14.35 0.81 6.36
C SER A 139 14.48 2.18 5.73
N LYS A 140 15.49 2.36 4.86
CA LYS A 140 15.72 3.65 4.20
C LYS A 140 14.65 3.95 3.16
N ILE A 141 14.29 2.97 2.34
CA ILE A 141 13.28 3.07 1.28
C ILE A 141 12.28 1.93 1.43
N VAL A 142 11.00 2.23 1.38
CA VAL A 142 9.94 1.22 1.39
C VAL A 142 9.22 1.23 0.05
N LEU A 143 9.27 0.07 -0.64
CA LEU A 143 8.64 -0.10 -1.94
C LEU A 143 7.15 -0.42 -1.78
N ALA A 144 6.33 0.20 -2.60
CA ALA A 144 4.92 -0.14 -2.74
C ALA A 144 4.55 -0.39 -4.21
N PHE A 145 3.83 -1.49 -4.44
CA PHE A 145 3.31 -1.89 -5.74
C PHE A 145 1.80 -2.05 -5.65
N VAL A 146 1.10 -1.83 -6.75
CA VAL A 146 -0.31 -2.15 -6.88
C VAL A 146 -0.51 -3.56 -7.41
N ARG A 147 -1.64 -4.18 -7.08
CA ARG A 147 -1.98 -5.50 -7.60
C ARG A 147 -2.63 -5.37 -8.97
N GLN A 148 -1.96 -5.92 -10.00
CA GLN A 148 -2.43 -5.82 -11.38
C GLN A 148 -3.77 -6.55 -11.59
N HIS A 149 -3.92 -7.73 -11.01
CA HIS A 149 -5.16 -8.53 -11.16
C HIS A 149 -6.38 -7.93 -10.45
N ASN A 150 -6.18 -7.02 -9.49
CA ASN A 150 -7.26 -6.33 -8.79
C ASN A 150 -7.61 -4.98 -9.42
N SER A 151 -6.98 -4.57 -10.52
CA SER A 151 -7.10 -3.21 -11.06
C SER A 151 -6.90 -2.12 -10.00
N GLU A 152 -6.04 -2.40 -9.01
CA GLU A 152 -5.74 -1.44 -7.94
C GLU A 152 -5.04 -0.20 -8.51
N THR A 153 -5.44 0.96 -8.03
CA THR A 153 -4.79 2.23 -8.34
C THR A 153 -4.05 2.81 -7.14
N LEU A 154 -4.44 2.39 -5.93
CA LEU A 154 -3.82 2.75 -4.66
C LEU A 154 -3.88 1.53 -3.74
N ALA A 155 -2.77 1.19 -3.11
CA ALA A 155 -2.71 0.12 -2.11
C ALA A 155 -2.83 0.69 -0.70
N CYS A 156 -3.15 -0.13 0.32
CA CYS A 156 -3.12 0.32 1.72
C CYS A 156 -1.73 0.87 2.10
N ARG A 157 -0.66 0.28 1.55
CA ARG A 157 0.73 0.73 1.75
C ARG A 157 0.98 2.18 1.31
N THR A 158 0.18 2.72 0.38
CA THR A 158 0.22 4.12 -0.04
C THR A 158 0.04 5.07 1.15
N TYR A 159 -0.76 4.68 2.13
CA TYR A 159 -1.09 5.49 3.32
C TYR A 159 -0.30 5.06 4.54
N GLU A 160 -0.10 3.75 4.72
CA GLU A 160 0.52 3.18 5.92
C GLU A 160 2.01 3.51 6.02
N ILE A 161 2.75 3.43 4.91
CA ILE A 161 4.20 3.71 4.90
C ILE A 161 4.49 5.15 5.32
N PRO A 162 3.90 6.19 4.70
CA PRO A 162 4.15 7.56 5.14
C PRO A 162 3.60 7.85 6.54
N ALA A 163 2.45 7.27 6.93
CA ALA A 163 1.92 7.43 8.29
C ALA A 163 2.94 7.00 9.35
N CYS A 164 3.68 5.92 9.08
CA CYS A 164 4.79 5.46 9.93
C CYS A 164 6.04 6.36 9.85
N GLY A 165 6.11 7.32 8.94
CA GLY A 165 7.30 8.12 8.66
C GLY A 165 8.32 7.43 7.75
N GLY A 166 7.95 6.34 7.08
CA GLY A 166 8.78 5.68 6.08
C GLY A 166 8.83 6.46 4.76
N PHE A 167 9.98 6.40 4.06
CA PHE A 167 10.09 6.95 2.71
C PHE A 167 9.39 6.03 1.71
N LEU A 168 8.33 6.53 1.07
CA LEU A 168 7.53 5.81 0.11
C LEU A 168 8.08 5.96 -1.31
N LEU A 169 8.48 4.83 -1.93
CA LEU A 169 8.73 4.71 -3.37
C LEU A 169 7.66 3.79 -3.98
N HIS A 170 6.69 4.36 -4.65
CA HIS A 170 5.47 3.70 -5.08
C HIS A 170 5.42 3.48 -6.60
N GLU A 171 4.87 2.36 -7.05
CA GLU A 171 4.53 2.17 -8.46
C GLU A 171 3.56 3.27 -8.92
N ARG A 172 3.88 3.97 -10.02
CA ARG A 172 3.07 5.07 -10.55
C ARG A 172 1.74 4.56 -11.08
N THR A 173 0.66 5.21 -10.67
CA THR A 173 -0.68 4.99 -11.17
C THR A 173 -1.35 6.33 -11.49
N ALA A 174 -2.52 6.29 -12.13
CA ALA A 174 -3.29 7.50 -12.38
C ALA A 174 -3.71 8.24 -11.09
N LYS A 175 -3.74 7.53 -9.94
CA LYS A 175 -4.22 8.06 -8.66
C LYS A 175 -3.11 8.48 -7.69
N THR A 176 -1.86 8.04 -7.88
CA THR A 176 -0.78 8.40 -6.95
C THR A 176 -0.51 9.89 -6.89
N GLY A 177 -0.58 10.59 -8.04
CA GLY A 177 -0.42 12.04 -8.12
C GLY A 177 -1.58 12.86 -7.53
N GLU A 178 -2.74 12.25 -7.31
CA GLU A 178 -3.86 12.90 -6.61
C GLU A 178 -3.64 12.91 -5.08
N VAL A 179 -2.88 11.93 -4.57
CA VAL A 179 -2.59 11.80 -3.13
C VAL A 179 -1.34 12.58 -2.75
N PHE A 180 -0.25 12.43 -3.51
CA PHE A 180 1.06 13.00 -3.19
C PHE A 180 1.66 13.78 -4.34
N ARG A 181 2.41 14.84 -4.00
CA ARG A 181 3.30 15.52 -4.95
C ARG A 181 4.60 14.76 -5.04
N GLU A 182 4.92 14.28 -6.26
CA GLU A 182 6.16 13.58 -6.54
C GLU A 182 7.40 14.42 -6.21
N GLY A 183 8.43 13.81 -5.64
CA GLY A 183 9.66 14.48 -5.23
C GLY A 183 9.53 15.33 -3.96
N VAL A 184 8.32 15.48 -3.42
CA VAL A 184 8.04 16.33 -2.26
C VAL A 184 7.46 15.53 -1.10
N GLU A 185 6.47 14.67 -1.35
CA GLU A 185 5.72 13.92 -0.32
C GLU A 185 5.87 12.40 -0.50
N ALA A 186 6.21 11.96 -1.70
CA ALA A 186 6.56 10.57 -2.05
C ALA A 186 7.31 10.56 -3.38
N GLU A 187 7.82 9.38 -3.77
CA GLU A 187 8.38 9.14 -5.09
C GLU A 187 7.63 8.04 -5.82
N PHE A 188 7.60 8.15 -7.15
CA PHE A 188 6.90 7.19 -8.00
C PHE A 188 7.83 6.63 -9.08
N PHE A 189 7.54 5.41 -9.56
CA PHE A 189 8.25 4.80 -10.68
C PHE A 189 7.28 4.09 -11.65
N SER A 190 7.61 4.11 -12.93
CA SER A 190 6.87 3.43 -13.99
C SER A 190 7.66 2.27 -14.60
N SER A 191 8.99 2.28 -14.47
CA SER A 191 9.89 1.23 -14.95
C SER A 191 10.89 0.82 -13.87
N TYR A 192 11.56 -0.30 -14.08
CA TYR A 192 12.64 -0.75 -13.19
C TYR A 192 13.79 0.27 -13.18
N GLU A 193 14.17 0.78 -14.31
CA GLU A 193 15.28 1.73 -14.49
C GLU A 193 15.00 3.05 -13.77
N GLU A 194 13.74 3.54 -13.82
CA GLU A 194 13.32 4.71 -13.04
C GLU A 194 13.37 4.42 -11.54
N MET A 195 12.87 3.24 -11.11
CA MET A 195 12.92 2.80 -9.72
C MET A 195 14.36 2.75 -9.20
N GLN A 196 15.26 2.10 -9.95
CA GLN A 196 16.68 1.96 -9.62
C GLN A 196 17.35 3.32 -9.46
N LYS A 197 17.18 4.21 -10.45
CA LYS A 197 17.71 5.57 -10.38
C LYS A 197 17.27 6.33 -9.14
N LYS A 198 15.99 6.24 -8.77
CA LYS A 198 15.46 6.88 -7.57
C LYS A 198 16.01 6.24 -6.30
N ILE A 199 16.13 4.91 -6.26
CA ILE A 199 16.78 4.20 -5.14
C ILE A 199 18.19 4.76 -4.93
N ASP A 200 19.00 4.85 -5.96
CA ASP A 200 20.39 5.32 -5.85
C ASP A 200 20.47 6.75 -5.33
N ILE A 201 19.62 7.66 -5.85
CA ILE A 201 19.55 9.05 -5.39
C ILE A 201 19.21 9.11 -3.89
N TYR A 202 18.17 8.42 -3.46
CA TYR A 202 17.67 8.51 -2.08
C TYR A 202 18.46 7.65 -1.08
N LEU A 203 19.24 6.67 -1.53
CA LEU A 203 20.23 6.01 -0.69
C LEU A 203 21.47 6.86 -0.46
N ALA A 204 21.85 7.70 -1.42
CA ALA A 204 23.01 8.58 -1.34
C ALA A 204 22.74 9.87 -0.51
N ASP A 205 21.49 10.35 -0.44
CA ASP A 205 21.13 11.58 0.27
C ASP A 205 20.09 11.33 1.37
N ASP A 206 20.59 11.04 2.59
CA ASP A 206 19.76 10.82 3.77
C ASP A 206 18.88 12.06 4.11
N ARG A 207 19.42 13.28 3.92
CA ARG A 207 18.70 14.51 4.22
C ARG A 207 17.51 14.71 3.29
N LEU A 208 17.72 14.51 1.99
CA LEU A 208 16.65 14.61 1.01
C LEU A 208 15.58 13.55 1.27
N ARG A 209 16.00 12.31 1.56
CA ARG A 209 15.08 11.20 1.87
C ARG A 209 14.20 11.51 3.08
N HIS A 210 14.79 11.98 4.18
CA HIS A 210 14.03 12.33 5.39
C HIS A 210 13.06 13.49 5.11
N LYS A 211 13.49 14.52 4.38
CA LYS A 211 12.63 15.64 4.02
C LYS A 211 11.36 15.19 3.30
N VAL A 212 11.48 14.26 2.32
CA VAL A 212 10.33 13.72 1.58
C VAL A 212 9.46 12.84 2.48
N ALA A 213 10.07 11.98 3.32
CA ALA A 213 9.35 11.12 4.24
C ALA A 213 8.53 11.92 5.27
N ASP A 214 9.13 12.98 5.85
CA ASP A 214 8.46 13.86 6.81
C ASP A 214 7.28 14.60 6.17
N ALA A 215 7.44 15.10 4.94
CA ALA A 215 6.37 15.75 4.19
C ALA A 215 5.25 14.75 3.85
N GLY A 216 5.60 13.53 3.44
CA GLY A 216 4.63 12.45 3.20
C GLY A 216 3.83 12.10 4.44
N ARG A 217 4.50 12.00 5.60
CA ARG A 217 3.82 11.78 6.88
C ARG A 217 2.87 12.93 7.22
N ALA A 218 3.33 14.17 7.13
CA ALA A 218 2.50 15.34 7.38
C ALA A 218 1.25 15.36 6.50
N LYS A 219 1.39 15.01 5.22
CA LYS A 219 0.28 14.89 4.27
C LYS A 219 -0.76 13.86 4.74
N ILE A 220 -0.35 12.68 5.19
CA ILE A 220 -1.29 11.65 5.65
C ILE A 220 -1.98 12.06 6.95
N VAL A 221 -1.23 12.57 7.92
CA VAL A 221 -1.75 12.89 9.26
C VAL A 221 -2.75 14.04 9.24
N SER A 222 -2.54 15.05 8.37
CA SER A 222 -3.38 16.27 8.32
C SER A 222 -4.25 16.37 7.06
N GLY A 223 -4.07 15.51 6.08
CA GLY A 223 -4.69 15.61 4.76
C GLY A 223 -6.02 14.88 4.59
N GLY A 224 -6.63 14.37 5.64
CA GLY A 224 -7.91 13.63 5.53
C GLY A 224 -7.74 12.19 5.04
N HIS A 225 -6.60 11.56 5.34
CA HIS A 225 -6.26 10.22 4.87
C HIS A 225 -6.23 9.17 6.00
N LEU A 226 -6.94 9.44 7.09
CA LEU A 226 -7.07 8.51 8.22
C LEU A 226 -8.41 7.78 8.19
N PHE A 227 -8.49 6.59 8.77
CA PHE A 227 -9.75 5.85 8.86
C PHE A 227 -10.86 6.64 9.54
N LYS A 228 -10.55 7.47 10.54
CA LYS A 228 -11.53 8.39 11.14
C LYS A 228 -12.15 9.34 10.12
N ASP A 229 -11.37 9.81 9.14
CA ASP A 229 -11.86 10.71 8.08
C ASP A 229 -12.80 9.95 7.13
N MET A 230 -12.47 8.68 6.83
CA MET A 230 -13.34 7.79 6.05
C MET A 230 -14.67 7.53 6.75
N VAL A 231 -14.67 7.35 8.08
CA VAL A 231 -15.89 7.20 8.88
C VAL A 231 -16.76 8.45 8.77
N VAL A 232 -16.17 9.64 8.82
CA VAL A 232 -16.92 10.92 8.63
C VAL A 232 -17.60 10.95 7.26
N VAL A 233 -16.93 10.50 6.20
CA VAL A 233 -17.54 10.42 4.86
C VAL A 233 -18.72 9.44 4.86
N ILE A 234 -18.56 8.26 5.47
CA ILE A 234 -19.62 7.25 5.56
C ILE A 234 -20.83 7.81 6.30
N VAL A 235 -20.64 8.48 7.45
CA VAL A 235 -21.72 9.07 8.25
C VAL A 235 -22.45 10.13 7.44
N ARG A 236 -21.74 11.05 6.77
CA ARG A 236 -22.36 12.07 5.92
C ARG A 236 -23.23 11.48 4.80
N VAL A 237 -22.75 10.41 4.16
CA VAL A 237 -23.55 9.71 3.13
C VAL A 237 -24.78 9.06 3.76
N PHE A 238 -24.66 8.46 4.94
CA PHE A 238 -25.77 7.87 5.67
C PHE A 238 -26.84 8.93 6.01
N ASP A 239 -26.43 10.06 6.59
CA ASP A 239 -27.33 11.16 6.96
C ASP A 239 -28.08 11.71 5.73
N ALA A 240 -27.35 11.88 4.61
CA ALA A 240 -27.96 12.32 3.35
C ALA A 240 -29.01 11.32 2.83
N LEU A 241 -28.76 10.01 2.96
CA LEU A 241 -29.72 8.98 2.56
C LEU A 241 -30.95 8.91 3.47
N GLN A 242 -30.84 9.31 4.74
CA GLN A 242 -31.93 9.37 5.68
C GLN A 242 -32.73 10.70 5.61
N GLY A 243 -32.31 11.66 4.77
CA GLY A 243 -32.93 12.99 4.68
C GLY A 243 -32.67 13.87 5.90
N VAL A 244 -31.68 13.52 6.72
CA VAL A 244 -31.22 14.36 7.83
C VAL A 244 -30.46 15.55 7.25
N LYS A 245 -30.94 16.77 7.53
CA LYS A 245 -30.32 18.03 7.12
C LYS A 245 -29.21 18.46 8.08
#